data_8c2aa4708332a2c357004d00b7d00fd9
#
_entry.id   8c2aa4708332a2c357004d00b7d00fd9
#
_cell.length_a   1.000
_cell.length_b   1.000
_cell.length_c   1.000
_cell.angle_alpha   90.00
_cell.angle_beta   90.00
_cell.angle_gamma   90.00
#
_symmetry.space_group_name_H-M   'P 1'
#
loop_
_entity.id
_entity.type
_entity.pdbx_description
1 polymer ?
#
loop_
_entity_poly.entity_id
_entity_poly.type
_entity_poly.pdbx_seq_one_letter_code
_entity_poly.pdbx_strand_id
1 'polypeptide(L)'
;YDMLKRVALFLATNLAVILVLSVVLRLLGVDRILDESGTGLNFQALLIFSLVIGFGGSFISLAMSKWMAKRSTGAQVITQPRNETESWLLNVVERQARQAGIGMPEVAIYPSPDMNAFATGARRDAALVAVSTGLLQSMPRDEVEAVLAHEVSHVANGDMITLTLVQGVVNTFVIFLSRVVGHVIDRVVLRNESGYGLGYFVSVLVAQMVLGILASTIVMWVSRQREFRADAGSAELNGAQPMIRALTRLERGTPAHLPESLEAFGISGSERHGIQRLFLSHPPIPERIKA
;
A
#
# COMPACT_ATOMS: atom_id res chain seq x y z
N TYR A 1 3.98 7.73 -21.45
CA TYR A 1 2.52 7.67 -21.75
C TYR A 1 1.72 7.18 -20.53
N ASP A 2 2.31 6.29 -19.74
CA ASP A 2 1.64 5.69 -18.58
C ASP A 2 1.61 6.61 -17.34
N MET A 3 2.65 7.42 -17.15
CA MET A 3 2.74 8.34 -16.00
C MET A 3 1.69 9.45 -16.08
N LEU A 4 1.45 9.99 -17.29
CA LEU A 4 0.44 11.04 -17.52
C LEU A 4 -0.98 10.50 -17.25
N LYS A 5 -1.28 9.27 -17.69
CA LYS A 5 -2.55 8.60 -17.41
C LYS A 5 -2.75 8.34 -15.89
N ARG A 6 -1.70 7.99 -15.17
CA ARG A 6 -1.75 7.76 -13.72
C ARG A 6 -1.97 9.06 -12.96
N VAL A 7 -1.27 10.13 -13.35
CA VAL A 7 -1.49 11.47 -12.79
C VAL A 7 -2.90 11.96 -13.10
N ALA A 8 -3.38 11.77 -14.34
CA ALA A 8 -4.74 12.12 -14.72
C ALA A 8 -5.80 11.32 -13.95
N LEU A 9 -5.60 10.01 -13.78
CA LEU A 9 -6.49 9.15 -12.97
C LEU A 9 -6.47 9.58 -11.50
N PHE A 10 -5.31 9.89 -10.96
CA PHE A 10 -5.15 10.43 -9.62
C PHE A 10 -5.91 11.75 -9.42
N LEU A 11 -5.70 12.70 -10.32
CA LEU A 11 -6.40 13.99 -10.26
C LEU A 11 -7.92 13.82 -10.43
N ALA A 12 -8.36 12.95 -11.35
CA ALA A 12 -9.77 12.62 -11.55
C ALA A 12 -10.39 11.95 -10.32
N THR A 13 -9.69 11.02 -9.69
CA THR A 13 -10.14 10.35 -8.46
C THR A 13 -10.23 11.33 -7.29
N ASN A 14 -9.22 12.20 -7.10
CA ASN A 14 -9.26 13.24 -6.07
C ASN A 14 -10.40 14.22 -6.32
N LEU A 15 -10.56 14.70 -7.56
CA LEU A 15 -11.65 15.59 -7.92
C LEU A 15 -13.02 14.93 -7.70
N ALA A 16 -13.17 13.67 -8.07
CA ALA A 16 -14.39 12.90 -7.82
C ALA A 16 -14.70 12.76 -6.33
N VAL A 17 -13.68 12.45 -5.51
CA VAL A 17 -13.83 12.38 -4.04
C VAL A 17 -14.25 13.72 -3.46
N ILE A 18 -13.62 14.83 -3.88
CA ILE A 18 -13.96 16.19 -3.44
C ILE A 18 -15.40 16.53 -3.86
N LEU A 19 -15.78 16.23 -5.10
CA LEU A 19 -17.15 16.49 -5.60
C LEU A 19 -18.18 15.66 -4.86
N VAL A 20 -17.95 14.35 -4.71
CA VAL A 20 -18.86 13.47 -3.97
C VAL A 20 -19.00 13.95 -2.53
N LEU A 21 -17.88 14.28 -1.88
CA LEU A 21 -17.89 14.79 -0.52
C LEU A 21 -18.68 16.11 -0.41
N SER A 22 -18.45 17.05 -1.31
CA SER A 22 -19.17 18.33 -1.35
C SER A 22 -20.67 18.12 -1.57
N VAL A 23 -21.04 17.23 -2.49
CA VAL A 23 -22.46 16.91 -2.75
C VAL A 23 -23.11 16.23 -1.53
N VAL A 24 -22.45 15.24 -0.92
CA VAL A 24 -22.96 14.53 0.26
C VAL A 24 -23.15 15.50 1.42
N LEU A 25 -22.16 16.35 1.71
CA LEU A 25 -22.24 17.35 2.78
C LEU A 25 -23.38 18.35 2.53
N ARG A 26 -23.55 18.78 1.28
CA ARG A 26 -24.64 19.68 0.89
C ARG A 26 -26.01 19.01 1.00
N LEU A 27 -26.14 17.75 0.58
CA LEU A 27 -27.40 16.97 0.71
C LEU A 27 -27.76 16.70 2.17
N LEU A 28 -26.76 16.50 3.02
CA LEU A 28 -26.94 16.34 4.47
C LEU A 28 -27.21 17.68 5.17
N GLY A 29 -27.18 18.81 4.45
CA GLY A 29 -27.38 20.14 5.02
C GLY A 29 -26.30 20.57 6.02
N VAL A 30 -25.13 19.92 6.00
CA VAL A 30 -24.05 20.19 6.97
C VAL A 30 -23.52 21.59 6.78
N ASP A 31 -23.37 22.06 5.54
CA ASP A 31 -22.96 23.45 5.23
C ASP A 31 -23.89 24.46 5.90
N ARG A 32 -25.20 24.22 5.81
CA ARG A 32 -26.23 25.09 6.36
C ARG A 32 -26.26 25.06 7.89
N ILE A 33 -26.13 23.87 8.49
CA ILE A 33 -26.10 23.71 9.96
C ILE A 33 -24.86 24.39 10.53
N LEU A 34 -23.72 24.33 9.84
CA LEU A 34 -22.46 24.93 10.30
C LEU A 34 -22.45 26.45 10.11
N ASP A 35 -23.02 26.98 9.04
CA ASP A 35 -23.14 28.43 8.78
C ASP A 35 -24.22 29.07 9.68
N GLU A 36 -25.40 28.46 9.86
CA GLU A 36 -26.48 28.98 10.69
C GLU A 36 -26.15 28.99 12.20
N SER A 37 -25.26 28.09 12.64
CA SER A 37 -24.87 28.01 14.06
C SER A 37 -23.74 28.94 14.44
N GLY A 38 -23.16 29.70 13.48
CA GLY A 38 -22.05 30.64 13.73
C GLY A 38 -20.80 29.95 14.28
N THR A 39 -20.62 28.68 13.98
CA THR A 39 -19.64 27.80 14.64
C THR A 39 -18.22 27.92 14.09
N GLY A 40 -18.04 28.68 13.01
CA GLY A 40 -16.71 29.03 12.51
C GLY A 40 -15.91 27.89 11.90
N LEU A 41 -16.51 26.74 11.53
CA LEU A 41 -15.80 25.68 10.83
C LEU A 41 -15.57 26.08 9.37
N ASN A 42 -14.35 26.47 9.06
CA ASN A 42 -13.97 26.77 7.69
C ASN A 42 -13.69 25.47 6.94
N PHE A 43 -14.67 24.99 6.14
CA PHE A 43 -14.55 23.76 5.34
C PHE A 43 -13.38 23.78 4.37
N GLN A 44 -13.10 24.94 3.77
CA GLN A 44 -12.01 25.06 2.82
C GLN A 44 -10.66 24.89 3.54
N ALA A 45 -10.48 25.53 4.68
CA ALA A 45 -9.29 25.37 5.49
C ALA A 45 -9.15 23.94 6.01
N LEU A 46 -10.24 23.30 6.45
CA LEU A 46 -10.26 21.90 6.89
C LEU A 46 -9.90 20.95 5.75
N LEU A 47 -10.41 21.19 4.55
CA LEU A 47 -10.09 20.36 3.37
C LEU A 47 -8.61 20.48 3.01
N ILE A 48 -8.07 21.70 2.94
CA ILE A 48 -6.64 21.94 2.68
C ILE A 48 -5.78 21.26 3.76
N PHE A 49 -6.12 21.42 5.03
CA PHE A 49 -5.44 20.75 6.13
C PHE A 49 -5.45 19.23 5.96
N SER A 50 -6.62 18.65 5.65
CA SER A 50 -6.79 17.20 5.47
C SER A 50 -6.00 16.67 4.29
N LEU A 51 -5.94 17.43 3.18
CA LEU A 51 -5.09 17.11 2.02
C LEU A 51 -3.60 17.11 2.40
N VAL A 52 -3.14 18.18 3.05
CA VAL A 52 -1.72 18.31 3.44
C VAL A 52 -1.30 17.17 4.38
N ILE A 53 -2.11 16.86 5.40
CA ILE A 53 -1.79 15.81 6.36
C ILE A 53 -1.95 14.42 5.73
N GLY A 54 -3.04 14.16 4.99
CA GLY A 54 -3.32 12.87 4.37
C GLY A 54 -2.27 12.47 3.32
N PHE A 55 -1.92 13.39 2.42
CA PHE A 55 -0.89 13.15 1.41
C PHE A 55 0.52 13.28 1.98
N GLY A 56 0.76 14.27 2.84
CA GLY A 56 2.07 14.48 3.45
C GLY A 56 2.54 13.25 4.22
N GLY A 57 1.68 12.67 5.05
CA GLY A 57 1.96 11.42 5.76
C GLY A 57 2.27 10.26 4.82
N SER A 58 1.48 10.10 3.75
CA SER A 58 1.66 9.02 2.76
C SER A 58 2.98 9.18 1.98
N PHE A 59 3.32 10.40 1.56
CA PHE A 59 4.59 10.66 0.86
C PHE A 59 5.82 10.51 1.77
N ILE A 60 5.75 10.94 3.03
CA ILE A 60 6.82 10.74 4.01
C ILE A 60 7.02 9.23 4.23
N SER A 61 5.94 8.47 4.40
CA SER A 61 5.99 7.02 4.54
C SER A 61 6.68 6.36 3.34
N LEU A 62 6.30 6.76 2.11
CA LEU A 62 6.92 6.25 0.88
C LEU A 62 8.41 6.62 0.80
N ALA A 63 8.76 7.87 1.10
CA ALA A 63 10.16 8.33 1.06
C ALA A 63 11.04 7.58 2.06
N MET A 64 10.49 7.22 3.22
CA MET A 64 11.18 6.47 4.27
C MET A 64 11.12 4.94 4.06
N SER A 65 10.29 4.44 3.16
CA SER A 65 9.96 3.00 3.03
C SER A 65 11.21 2.12 2.88
N LYS A 66 12.15 2.51 2.03
CA LYS A 66 13.40 1.79 1.78
C LYS A 66 14.32 1.74 3.01
N TRP A 67 14.45 2.85 3.73
CA TRP A 67 15.22 2.91 4.96
C TRP A 67 14.57 2.09 6.07
N MET A 68 13.26 2.22 6.24
CA MET A 68 12.49 1.44 7.21
C MET A 68 12.58 -0.06 6.92
N ALA A 69 12.42 -0.47 5.65
CA ALA A 69 12.53 -1.86 5.24
C ALA A 69 13.89 -2.46 5.60
N LYS A 70 14.99 -1.80 5.24
CA LYS A 70 16.34 -2.26 5.59
C LYS A 70 16.53 -2.39 7.10
N ARG A 71 16.04 -1.41 7.87
CA ARG A 71 16.24 -1.41 9.31
C ARG A 71 15.36 -2.44 10.04
N SER A 72 14.11 -2.60 9.64
CA SER A 72 13.16 -3.50 10.32
C SER A 72 13.40 -4.98 10.01
N THR A 73 13.89 -5.29 8.79
CA THR A 73 14.20 -6.67 8.39
C THR A 73 15.66 -7.08 8.60
N GLY A 74 16.54 -6.11 8.84
CA GLY A 74 17.98 -6.35 8.86
C GLY A 74 18.55 -6.67 7.47
N ALA A 75 17.88 -6.23 6.40
CA ALA A 75 18.29 -6.52 5.03
C ALA A 75 19.67 -5.95 4.71
N GLN A 76 20.55 -6.82 4.21
CA GLN A 76 21.90 -6.50 3.80
C GLN A 76 21.97 -6.37 2.27
N VAL A 77 22.26 -5.16 1.79
CA VAL A 77 22.40 -4.90 0.36
C VAL A 77 23.68 -5.53 -0.16
N ILE A 78 23.55 -6.26 -1.28
CA ILE A 78 24.68 -6.88 -1.98
C ILE A 78 25.36 -5.78 -2.83
N THR A 79 26.41 -5.17 -2.32
CA THR A 79 27.21 -4.19 -3.06
C THR A 79 28.30 -4.85 -3.87
N GLN A 80 28.92 -5.91 -3.33
CA GLN A 80 29.88 -6.78 -3.99
C GLN A 80 29.51 -8.23 -3.64
N PRO A 81 29.25 -9.09 -4.64
CA PRO A 81 28.87 -10.47 -4.37
C PRO A 81 30.03 -11.24 -3.73
N ARG A 82 29.74 -11.94 -2.64
CA ARG A 82 30.70 -12.72 -1.84
C ARG A 82 30.67 -14.21 -2.18
N ASN A 83 29.64 -14.66 -2.86
CA ASN A 83 29.43 -16.06 -3.21
C ASN A 83 28.62 -16.19 -4.51
N GLU A 84 28.49 -17.42 -5.00
CA GLU A 84 27.75 -17.73 -6.23
C GLU A 84 26.27 -17.33 -6.15
N THR A 85 25.62 -17.52 -5.00
CA THR A 85 24.21 -17.16 -4.81
C THR A 85 23.98 -15.65 -4.93
N GLU A 86 24.83 -14.85 -4.30
CA GLU A 86 24.75 -13.38 -4.41
C GLU A 86 24.99 -12.91 -5.85
N SER A 87 26.00 -13.48 -6.53
CA SER A 87 26.28 -13.17 -7.93
C SER A 87 25.10 -13.55 -8.83
N TRP A 88 24.51 -14.71 -8.61
CA TRP A 88 23.33 -15.16 -9.35
C TRP A 88 22.13 -14.24 -9.12
N LEU A 89 21.83 -13.87 -7.88
CA LEU A 89 20.73 -12.93 -7.55
C LEU A 89 20.86 -11.60 -8.28
N LEU A 90 22.07 -11.01 -8.25
CA LEU A 90 22.34 -9.75 -8.95
C LEU A 90 22.10 -9.89 -10.46
N ASN A 91 22.62 -10.95 -11.07
CA ASN A 91 22.47 -11.20 -12.50
C ASN A 91 21.01 -11.41 -12.91
N VAL A 92 20.23 -12.13 -12.08
CA VAL A 92 18.79 -12.36 -12.34
C VAL A 92 18.03 -11.04 -12.29
N VAL A 93 18.19 -10.26 -11.21
CA VAL A 93 17.49 -8.99 -11.06
C VAL A 93 17.91 -7.98 -12.14
N GLU A 94 19.20 -7.93 -12.50
CA GLU A 94 19.66 -7.07 -13.60
C GLU A 94 19.01 -7.44 -14.93
N ARG A 95 18.95 -8.72 -15.26
CA ARG A 95 18.30 -9.20 -16.48
C ARG A 95 16.83 -8.82 -16.51
N GLN A 96 16.11 -9.08 -15.40
CA GLN A 96 14.67 -8.80 -15.26
C GLN A 96 14.38 -7.28 -15.28
N ALA A 97 15.19 -6.48 -14.60
CA ALA A 97 15.06 -5.02 -14.59
C ALA A 97 15.25 -4.43 -16.00
N ARG A 98 16.24 -4.94 -16.74
CA ARG A 98 16.49 -4.54 -18.13
C ARG A 98 15.33 -4.91 -19.05
N GLN A 99 14.77 -6.12 -18.90
CA GLN A 99 13.60 -6.56 -19.67
C GLN A 99 12.34 -5.75 -19.32
N ALA A 100 12.17 -5.40 -18.04
CA ALA A 100 11.06 -4.57 -17.55
C ALA A 100 11.24 -3.06 -17.84
N GLY A 101 12.38 -2.63 -18.37
CA GLY A 101 12.67 -1.22 -18.70
C GLY A 101 12.80 -0.32 -17.48
N ILE A 102 13.34 -0.82 -16.37
CA ILE A 102 13.62 -0.05 -15.16
C ILE A 102 15.12 -0.02 -14.84
N GLY A 103 15.53 0.96 -14.02
CA GLY A 103 16.88 0.99 -13.47
C GLY A 103 17.13 -0.20 -12.55
N MET A 104 18.41 -0.60 -12.39
CA MET A 104 18.81 -1.70 -11.51
C MET A 104 18.42 -1.42 -10.06
N PRO A 105 17.51 -2.21 -9.43
CA PRO A 105 17.20 -2.08 -8.02
C PRO A 105 18.40 -2.46 -7.13
N GLU A 106 18.45 -1.94 -5.91
CA GLU A 106 19.31 -2.54 -4.89
C GLU A 106 18.77 -3.94 -4.56
N VAL A 107 19.66 -4.94 -4.57
CA VAL A 107 19.30 -6.31 -4.19
C VAL A 107 19.82 -6.58 -2.79
N ALA A 108 18.97 -7.15 -1.93
CA ALA A 108 19.33 -7.44 -0.54
C ALA A 108 18.87 -8.83 -0.12
N ILE A 109 19.57 -9.39 0.88
CA ILE A 109 19.16 -10.60 1.59
C ILE A 109 18.89 -10.21 3.04
N TYR A 110 17.78 -10.73 3.62
CA TYR A 110 17.47 -10.52 5.03
C TYR A 110 17.30 -11.86 5.78
N PRO A 111 17.72 -11.89 7.06
CA PRO A 111 17.63 -13.10 7.86
C PRO A 111 16.17 -13.33 8.30
N SER A 112 15.53 -14.31 7.70
CA SER A 112 14.21 -14.82 8.10
C SER A 112 14.09 -16.27 7.65
N PRO A 113 13.55 -17.16 8.49
CA PRO A 113 13.26 -18.54 8.11
C PRO A 113 12.06 -18.65 7.15
N ASP A 114 11.22 -17.63 7.09
CA ASP A 114 10.02 -17.62 6.26
C ASP A 114 10.36 -17.46 4.77
N MET A 115 9.61 -18.14 3.91
CA MET A 115 9.70 -17.97 2.46
C MET A 115 9.06 -16.65 2.04
N ASN A 116 9.86 -15.59 1.87
CA ASN A 116 9.32 -14.30 1.50
C ASN A 116 10.30 -13.45 0.69
N ALA A 117 9.74 -12.54 -0.11
CA ALA A 117 10.46 -11.48 -0.79
C ALA A 117 9.61 -10.20 -0.76
N PHE A 118 10.21 -9.07 -0.99
CA PHE A 118 9.48 -7.81 -1.13
C PHE A 118 10.27 -6.80 -1.97
N ALA A 119 9.52 -5.88 -2.61
CA ALA A 119 10.08 -4.70 -3.24
C ALA A 119 9.53 -3.44 -2.60
N THR A 120 10.38 -2.40 -2.46
CA THR A 120 9.95 -1.09 -1.96
C THR A 120 10.83 0.03 -2.49
N GLY A 121 10.32 1.26 -2.42
CA GLY A 121 11.03 2.48 -2.82
C GLY A 121 10.15 3.48 -3.55
N ALA A 122 10.51 4.74 -3.44
CA ALA A 122 9.75 5.84 -4.05
C ALA A 122 9.99 6.00 -5.56
N ARG A 123 11.02 5.40 -6.11
CA ARG A 123 11.44 5.58 -7.52
C ARG A 123 11.72 4.23 -8.16
N ARG A 124 11.27 4.05 -9.42
CA ARG A 124 11.53 2.84 -10.21
C ARG A 124 13.01 2.55 -10.38
N ASP A 125 13.81 3.59 -10.58
CA ASP A 125 15.26 3.47 -10.83
C ASP A 125 16.11 3.46 -9.56
N ALA A 126 15.48 3.39 -8.38
CA ALA A 126 16.15 3.37 -7.09
C ALA A 126 15.38 2.53 -6.05
N ALA A 127 14.68 1.50 -6.52
CA ALA A 127 13.96 0.56 -5.66
C ALA A 127 14.91 -0.39 -4.92
N LEU A 128 14.38 -1.09 -3.93
CA LEU A 128 15.00 -2.19 -3.21
C LEU A 128 14.18 -3.45 -3.49
N VAL A 129 14.84 -4.53 -3.89
CA VAL A 129 14.29 -5.89 -3.94
C VAL A 129 15.04 -6.73 -2.91
N ALA A 130 14.32 -7.31 -1.98
CA ALA A 130 14.90 -8.09 -0.90
C ALA A 130 14.29 -9.48 -0.81
N VAL A 131 15.13 -10.49 -0.56
CA VAL A 131 14.72 -11.89 -0.41
C VAL A 131 15.15 -12.41 0.95
N SER A 132 14.34 -13.27 1.54
CA SER A 132 14.66 -13.93 2.81
C SER A 132 15.64 -15.10 2.60
N THR A 133 16.39 -15.41 3.66
CA THR A 133 17.22 -16.63 3.69
C THR A 133 16.36 -17.88 3.57
N GLY A 134 15.15 -17.89 4.16
CA GLY A 134 14.21 -19.01 4.09
C GLY A 134 13.72 -19.28 2.68
N LEU A 135 13.45 -18.23 1.88
CA LEU A 135 13.07 -18.39 0.47
C LEU A 135 14.22 -19.01 -0.34
N LEU A 136 15.44 -18.54 -0.18
CA LEU A 136 16.62 -19.05 -0.89
C LEU A 136 16.96 -20.51 -0.52
N GLN A 137 16.64 -20.94 0.70
CA GLN A 137 16.88 -22.31 1.17
C GLN A 137 15.77 -23.29 0.76
N SER A 138 14.54 -22.79 0.59
CA SER A 138 13.35 -23.63 0.41
C SER A 138 12.86 -23.74 -1.03
N MET A 139 13.28 -22.81 -1.91
CA MET A 139 12.84 -22.77 -3.30
C MET A 139 13.97 -23.12 -4.28
N PRO A 140 13.68 -23.89 -5.34
CA PRO A 140 14.58 -24.02 -6.49
C PRO A 140 14.85 -22.66 -7.16
N ARG A 141 15.97 -22.54 -7.84
CA ARG A 141 16.38 -21.28 -8.49
C ARG A 141 15.34 -20.70 -9.44
N ASP A 142 14.68 -21.54 -10.23
CA ASP A 142 13.65 -21.13 -11.19
C ASP A 142 12.39 -20.55 -10.51
N GLU A 143 12.00 -21.08 -9.33
CA GLU A 143 10.92 -20.53 -8.52
C GLU A 143 11.33 -19.20 -7.87
N VAL A 144 12.58 -19.09 -7.36
CA VAL A 144 13.12 -17.82 -6.85
C VAL A 144 13.17 -16.76 -7.95
N GLU A 145 13.59 -17.12 -9.16
CA GLU A 145 13.58 -16.20 -10.31
C GLU A 145 12.19 -15.68 -10.63
N ALA A 146 11.15 -16.54 -10.52
CA ALA A 146 9.76 -16.12 -10.72
C ALA A 146 9.27 -15.17 -9.62
N VAL A 147 9.65 -15.42 -8.37
CA VAL A 147 9.37 -14.50 -7.25
C VAL A 147 10.07 -13.15 -7.45
N LEU A 148 11.33 -13.15 -7.86
CA LEU A 148 12.07 -11.92 -8.17
C LEU A 148 11.43 -11.16 -9.34
N ALA A 149 10.97 -11.86 -10.37
CA ALA A 149 10.26 -11.27 -11.50
C ALA A 149 8.94 -10.62 -11.08
N HIS A 150 8.23 -11.22 -10.13
CA HIS A 150 7.04 -10.63 -9.50
C HIS A 150 7.37 -9.31 -8.78
N GLU A 151 8.42 -9.30 -7.96
CA GLU A 151 8.87 -8.10 -7.24
C GLU A 151 9.34 -6.99 -8.20
N VAL A 152 10.11 -7.36 -9.23
CA VAL A 152 10.52 -6.43 -10.29
C VAL A 152 9.32 -5.86 -11.04
N SER A 153 8.27 -6.66 -11.26
CA SER A 153 7.03 -6.22 -11.91
C SER A 153 6.28 -5.17 -11.07
N HIS A 154 6.25 -5.32 -9.74
CA HIS A 154 5.72 -4.28 -8.85
C HIS A 154 6.47 -2.95 -9.00
N VAL A 155 7.80 -3.00 -9.07
CA VAL A 155 8.62 -1.81 -9.31
C VAL A 155 8.32 -1.19 -10.67
N ALA A 156 8.29 -2.00 -11.73
CA ALA A 156 8.02 -1.57 -13.10
C ALA A 156 6.61 -0.96 -13.25
N ASN A 157 5.62 -1.55 -12.59
CA ASN A 157 4.25 -1.02 -12.54
C ASN A 157 4.12 0.30 -11.75
N GLY A 158 5.09 0.63 -10.90
CA GLY A 158 5.03 1.78 -9.99
C GLY A 158 3.98 1.61 -8.90
N ASP A 159 3.81 0.39 -8.43
CA ASP A 159 2.76 0.00 -7.49
C ASP A 159 2.91 0.68 -6.13
N MET A 160 4.15 0.98 -5.71
CA MET A 160 4.43 1.74 -4.47
C MET A 160 3.83 3.13 -4.52
N ILE A 161 4.02 3.85 -5.65
CA ILE A 161 3.47 5.20 -5.85
C ILE A 161 1.94 5.13 -5.92
N THR A 162 1.39 4.17 -6.67
CA THR A 162 -0.06 4.00 -6.81
C THR A 162 -0.72 3.78 -5.45
N LEU A 163 -0.16 2.90 -4.62
CA LEU A 163 -0.69 2.64 -3.28
C LEU A 163 -0.59 3.87 -2.37
N THR A 164 0.53 4.60 -2.45
CA THR A 164 0.73 5.84 -1.69
C THR A 164 -0.30 6.91 -2.06
N LEU A 165 -0.61 7.06 -3.34
CA LEU A 165 -1.62 8.01 -3.81
C LEU A 165 -3.02 7.62 -3.32
N VAL A 166 -3.40 6.35 -3.42
CA VAL A 166 -4.67 5.85 -2.89
C VAL A 166 -4.74 6.09 -1.38
N GLN A 167 -3.68 5.79 -0.65
CA GLN A 167 -3.61 6.03 0.79
C GLN A 167 -3.74 7.51 1.14
N GLY A 168 -3.13 8.41 0.35
CA GLY A 168 -3.26 9.86 0.52
C GLY A 168 -4.71 10.35 0.37
N VAL A 169 -5.41 9.88 -0.67
CA VAL A 169 -6.84 10.19 -0.89
C VAL A 169 -7.69 9.70 0.28
N VAL A 170 -7.52 8.43 0.63
CA VAL A 170 -8.30 7.79 1.68
C VAL A 170 -8.07 8.44 3.04
N ASN A 171 -6.82 8.74 3.39
CA ASN A 171 -6.47 9.45 4.61
C ASN A 171 -7.08 10.85 4.66
N THR A 172 -7.04 11.59 3.54
CA THR A 172 -7.69 12.90 3.42
C THR A 172 -9.17 12.81 3.74
N PHE A 173 -9.85 11.81 3.17
CA PHE A 173 -11.28 11.57 3.41
C PHE A 173 -11.56 11.26 4.89
N VAL A 174 -10.80 10.35 5.49
CA VAL A 174 -10.95 9.97 6.90
C VAL A 174 -10.73 11.16 7.83
N ILE A 175 -9.67 11.94 7.58
CA ILE A 175 -9.32 13.12 8.38
C ILE A 175 -10.40 14.19 8.27
N PHE A 176 -10.88 14.47 7.06
CA PHE A 176 -11.90 15.49 6.84
C PHE A 176 -13.23 15.10 7.49
N LEU A 177 -13.75 13.92 7.12
CA LEU A 177 -15.07 13.49 7.55
C LEU A 177 -15.15 13.25 9.04
N SER A 178 -14.11 12.71 9.68
CA SER A 178 -14.09 12.53 11.13
C SER A 178 -14.23 13.85 11.89
N ARG A 179 -13.61 14.94 11.41
CA ARG A 179 -13.71 16.26 12.03
C ARG A 179 -15.08 16.90 11.83
N VAL A 180 -15.69 16.70 10.65
CA VAL A 180 -17.07 17.13 10.39
C VAL A 180 -18.03 16.42 11.34
N VAL A 181 -17.92 15.07 11.45
CA VAL A 181 -18.74 14.28 12.38
C VAL A 181 -18.53 14.74 13.82
N GLY A 182 -17.28 14.91 14.26
CA GLY A 182 -16.97 15.39 15.61
C GLY A 182 -17.59 16.76 15.90
N HIS A 183 -17.51 17.67 14.93
CA HIS A 183 -18.11 19.00 15.06
C HIS A 183 -19.64 18.95 15.17
N VAL A 184 -20.30 18.16 14.30
CA VAL A 184 -21.75 18.01 14.35
C VAL A 184 -22.20 17.40 15.69
N ILE A 185 -21.52 16.35 16.17
CA ILE A 185 -21.88 15.74 17.46
C ILE A 185 -21.69 16.71 18.60
N ASP A 186 -20.56 17.42 18.67
CA ASP A 186 -20.24 18.33 19.77
C ASP A 186 -21.20 19.52 19.81
N ARG A 187 -21.49 20.14 18.65
CA ARG A 187 -22.31 21.35 18.55
C ARG A 187 -23.81 21.07 18.53
N VAL A 188 -24.25 20.10 17.75
CA VAL A 188 -25.66 19.85 17.51
C VAL A 188 -26.25 18.89 18.55
N VAL A 189 -25.55 17.79 18.86
CA VAL A 189 -26.04 16.76 19.76
C VAL A 189 -25.76 17.14 21.22
N LEU A 190 -24.52 17.50 21.53
CA LEU A 190 -24.08 17.83 22.89
C LEU A 190 -24.33 19.31 23.25
N ARG A 191 -24.69 20.16 22.28
CA ARG A 191 -24.99 21.58 22.44
C ARG A 191 -23.89 22.36 23.15
N ASN A 192 -22.63 22.01 22.83
CA ASN A 192 -21.49 22.71 23.42
C ASN A 192 -21.26 24.03 22.69
N GLU A 193 -21.41 25.16 23.44
CA GLU A 193 -21.22 26.52 22.91
C GLU A 193 -19.82 27.08 23.14
N SER A 194 -19.00 26.42 23.96
CA SER A 194 -17.73 26.96 24.48
C SER A 194 -16.47 26.45 23.76
N GLY A 195 -16.51 26.30 22.41
CA GLY A 195 -15.37 25.82 21.63
C GLY A 195 -15.39 24.32 21.43
N TYR A 196 -14.24 23.71 21.19
CA TYR A 196 -14.15 22.25 21.01
C TYR A 196 -14.11 21.55 22.38
N GLY A 197 -15.22 20.87 22.73
CA GLY A 197 -15.35 20.16 23.99
C GLY A 197 -14.72 18.73 23.92
N LEU A 198 -14.76 18.05 25.07
CA LEU A 198 -14.35 16.64 25.15
C LEU A 198 -15.14 15.77 24.17
N GLY A 199 -16.43 16.08 23.97
CA GLY A 199 -17.30 15.42 23.02
C GLY A 199 -16.78 15.46 21.59
N TYR A 200 -16.22 16.60 21.16
CA TYR A 200 -15.56 16.72 19.85
C TYR A 200 -14.41 15.73 19.70
N PHE A 201 -13.46 15.72 20.62
CA PHE A 201 -12.28 14.87 20.52
C PHE A 201 -12.62 13.38 20.54
N VAL A 202 -13.53 12.97 21.43
CA VAL A 202 -13.99 11.57 21.49
C VAL A 202 -14.71 11.17 20.20
N SER A 203 -15.59 12.03 19.68
CA SER A 203 -16.32 11.76 18.45
C SER A 203 -15.42 11.69 17.22
N VAL A 204 -14.42 12.59 17.12
CA VAL A 204 -13.40 12.54 16.06
C VAL A 204 -12.62 11.23 16.15
N LEU A 205 -12.18 10.83 17.34
CA LEU A 205 -11.42 9.59 17.51
C LEU A 205 -12.23 8.37 17.09
N VAL A 206 -13.48 8.25 17.55
CA VAL A 206 -14.36 7.13 17.18
C VAL A 206 -14.66 7.15 15.68
N ALA A 207 -14.96 8.31 15.10
CA ALA A 207 -15.18 8.44 13.66
C ALA A 207 -13.92 8.06 12.86
N GLN A 208 -12.72 8.46 13.28
CA GLN A 208 -11.47 8.06 12.62
C GLN A 208 -11.25 6.55 12.67
N MET A 209 -11.55 5.89 13.78
CA MET A 209 -11.43 4.44 13.89
C MET A 209 -12.40 3.73 12.92
N VAL A 210 -13.67 4.11 12.93
CA VAL A 210 -14.69 3.49 12.06
C VAL A 210 -14.39 3.76 10.57
N LEU A 211 -14.14 5.01 10.20
CA LEU A 211 -13.83 5.39 8.83
C LEU A 211 -12.49 4.80 8.38
N GLY A 212 -11.51 4.69 9.26
CA GLY A 212 -10.22 4.05 8.98
C GLY A 212 -10.37 2.57 8.65
N ILE A 213 -11.21 1.84 9.38
CA ILE A 213 -11.53 0.43 9.07
C ILE A 213 -12.18 0.32 7.69
N LEU A 214 -13.17 1.16 7.39
CA LEU A 214 -13.82 1.17 6.07
C LEU A 214 -12.83 1.55 4.95
N ALA A 215 -12.01 2.55 5.19
CA ALA A 215 -10.99 3.02 4.28
C ALA A 215 -9.92 1.94 3.98
N SER A 216 -9.54 1.15 4.96
CA SER A 216 -8.57 0.06 4.78
C SER A 216 -9.06 -0.99 3.78
N THR A 217 -10.37 -1.26 3.70
CA THR A 217 -10.92 -2.20 2.71
C THR A 217 -10.67 -1.75 1.27
N ILE A 218 -10.73 -0.44 1.01
CA ILE A 218 -10.44 0.16 -0.31
C ILE A 218 -8.96 -0.03 -0.66
N VAL A 219 -8.08 0.29 0.28
CA VAL A 219 -6.63 0.13 0.10
C VAL A 219 -6.28 -1.33 -0.16
N MET A 220 -6.86 -2.27 0.61
CA MET A 220 -6.63 -3.70 0.44
C MET A 220 -7.20 -4.21 -0.89
N TRP A 221 -8.34 -3.69 -1.35
CA TRP A 221 -8.87 -4.04 -2.67
C TRP A 221 -7.91 -3.61 -3.79
N VAL A 222 -7.38 -2.37 -3.75
CA VAL A 222 -6.38 -1.90 -4.70
C VAL A 222 -5.10 -2.74 -4.61
N SER A 223 -4.68 -3.09 -3.40
CA SER A 223 -3.52 -3.96 -3.18
C SER A 223 -3.68 -5.30 -3.90
N ARG A 224 -4.82 -5.97 -3.74
CA ARG A 224 -5.09 -7.25 -4.44
C ARG A 224 -5.07 -7.13 -5.97
N GLN A 225 -5.58 -6.01 -6.53
CA GLN A 225 -5.54 -5.82 -8.00
C GLN A 225 -4.12 -5.67 -8.56
N ARG A 226 -3.19 -5.18 -7.75
CA ARG A 226 -1.77 -5.08 -8.14
C ARG A 226 -1.12 -6.46 -8.25
N GLU A 227 -1.48 -7.38 -7.37
CA GLU A 227 -0.92 -8.73 -7.34
C GLU A 227 -1.14 -9.47 -8.67
N PHE A 228 -2.35 -9.44 -9.21
CA PHE A 228 -2.65 -10.07 -10.50
C PHE A 228 -1.79 -9.49 -11.64
N ARG A 229 -1.52 -8.18 -11.61
CA ARG A 229 -0.65 -7.55 -12.61
C ARG A 229 0.81 -7.94 -12.42
N ALA A 230 1.25 -8.09 -11.19
CA ALA A 230 2.62 -8.51 -10.89
C ALA A 230 2.82 -10.00 -11.24
N ASP A 231 1.82 -10.85 -11.02
CA ASP A 231 1.84 -12.25 -11.45
C ASP A 231 1.93 -12.37 -12.98
N ALA A 232 1.12 -11.59 -13.71
CA ALA A 232 1.21 -11.53 -15.16
C ALA A 232 2.59 -11.04 -15.64
N GLY A 233 3.15 -10.00 -15.00
CA GLY A 233 4.50 -9.51 -15.30
C GLY A 233 5.58 -10.55 -14.99
N SER A 234 5.44 -11.32 -13.92
CA SER A 234 6.33 -12.46 -13.63
C SER A 234 6.25 -13.52 -14.73
N ALA A 235 5.05 -13.83 -15.20
CA ALA A 235 4.84 -14.77 -16.29
C ALA A 235 5.45 -14.31 -17.62
N GLU A 236 5.42 -13.00 -17.90
CA GLU A 236 6.08 -12.41 -19.08
C GLU A 236 7.60 -12.48 -18.99
N LEU A 237 8.17 -12.22 -17.82
CA LEU A 237 9.62 -12.16 -17.60
C LEU A 237 10.27 -13.55 -17.47
N ASN A 238 9.57 -14.51 -16.88
CA ASN A 238 10.15 -15.79 -16.45
C ASN A 238 9.31 -17.04 -16.82
N GLY A 239 8.18 -16.84 -17.48
CA GLY A 239 7.20 -17.89 -17.79
C GLY A 239 6.24 -18.17 -16.62
N ALA A 240 5.01 -18.60 -16.94
CA ALA A 240 3.95 -18.82 -15.96
C ALA A 240 4.22 -20.03 -15.03
N GLN A 241 4.80 -21.12 -15.54
CA GLN A 241 4.96 -22.35 -14.76
C GLN A 241 5.85 -22.22 -13.52
N PRO A 242 7.02 -21.54 -13.54
CA PRO A 242 7.80 -21.29 -12.34
C PRO A 242 7.02 -20.49 -11.27
N MET A 243 6.23 -19.49 -11.69
CA MET A 243 5.41 -18.70 -10.75
C MET A 243 4.29 -19.54 -10.12
N ILE A 244 3.60 -20.38 -10.89
CA ILE A 244 2.59 -21.31 -10.37
C ILE A 244 3.21 -22.26 -9.34
N ARG A 245 4.40 -22.81 -9.60
CA ARG A 245 5.09 -23.67 -8.63
C ARG A 245 5.50 -22.89 -7.37
N ALA A 246 6.03 -21.68 -7.52
CA ALA A 246 6.39 -20.83 -6.40
C ALA A 246 5.17 -20.53 -5.52
N LEU A 247 4.05 -20.09 -6.11
CA LEU A 247 2.79 -19.86 -5.40
C LEU A 247 2.28 -21.13 -4.68
N THR A 248 2.30 -22.27 -5.36
CA THR A 248 1.88 -23.56 -4.76
C THR A 248 2.76 -23.94 -3.57
N ARG A 249 4.06 -23.63 -3.63
CA ARG A 249 4.98 -23.89 -2.51
C ARG A 249 4.71 -22.91 -1.36
N LEU A 250 4.46 -21.65 -1.64
CA LEU A 250 4.07 -20.65 -0.63
C LEU A 250 2.77 -21.03 0.09
N GLU A 251 1.79 -21.58 -0.62
CA GLU A 251 0.52 -22.05 -0.04
C GLU A 251 0.73 -23.18 1.00
N ARG A 252 1.72 -24.04 0.76
CA ARG A 252 2.04 -25.17 1.66
C ARG A 252 2.99 -24.79 2.80
N GLY A 253 3.62 -23.63 2.69
CA GLY A 253 4.56 -23.11 3.68
C GLY A 253 3.85 -22.48 4.89
N THR A 254 4.63 -22.19 5.94
CA THR A 254 4.15 -21.39 7.06
C THR A 254 3.95 -19.94 6.57
N PRO A 255 2.85 -19.24 6.96
CA PRO A 255 2.66 -17.84 6.62
C PRO A 255 3.86 -17.00 7.07
N ALA A 256 4.42 -16.20 6.18
CA ALA A 256 5.55 -15.35 6.50
C ALA A 256 5.13 -14.16 7.37
N HIS A 257 5.99 -13.81 8.31
CA HIS A 257 5.79 -12.68 9.21
C HIS A 257 6.73 -11.53 8.78
N LEU A 258 6.16 -10.54 8.08
CA LEU A 258 6.83 -9.25 7.91
C LEU A 258 6.39 -8.26 9.00
N PRO A 259 7.23 -7.25 9.33
CA PRO A 259 6.75 -6.12 10.10
C PRO A 259 5.48 -5.53 9.48
N GLU A 260 4.51 -5.15 10.30
CA GLU A 260 3.18 -4.70 9.89
C GLU A 260 3.21 -3.61 8.80
N SER A 261 4.21 -2.72 8.85
CA SER A 261 4.46 -1.68 7.86
C SER A 261 4.90 -2.20 6.47
N LEU A 262 5.31 -3.46 6.36
CA LEU A 262 5.80 -4.10 5.13
C LEU A 262 4.93 -5.27 4.68
N GLU A 263 3.90 -5.64 5.44
CA GLU A 263 3.04 -6.79 5.15
C GLU A 263 2.35 -6.69 3.78
N ALA A 264 2.01 -5.47 3.35
CA ALA A 264 1.42 -5.21 2.04
C ALA A 264 2.41 -5.32 0.86
N PHE A 265 3.70 -5.49 1.14
CA PHE A 265 4.76 -5.56 0.13
C PHE A 265 5.42 -6.94 0.05
N GLY A 266 5.04 -7.89 0.90
CA GLY A 266 5.55 -9.26 0.84
C GLY A 266 4.77 -10.12 -0.15
N ILE A 267 5.34 -11.25 -0.60
CA ILE A 267 4.69 -12.15 -1.56
C ILE A 267 3.74 -13.14 -0.89
N SER A 268 3.93 -13.45 0.39
CA SER A 268 3.12 -14.40 1.16
C SER A 268 2.22 -13.68 2.16
N GLY A 269 0.97 -14.11 2.24
CA GLY A 269 -0.04 -13.59 3.17
C GLY A 269 -0.78 -14.71 3.90
N SER A 270 -1.47 -14.38 5.00
CA SER A 270 -2.27 -15.34 5.78
C SER A 270 -3.61 -15.64 5.12
N GLU A 271 -4.05 -16.90 5.19
CA GLU A 271 -5.42 -17.26 4.80
C GLU A 271 -6.43 -16.75 5.84
N ARG A 272 -7.44 -16.02 5.35
CA ARG A 272 -8.58 -15.55 6.15
C ARG A 272 -9.88 -15.83 5.41
N HIS A 273 -10.98 -16.07 6.13
CA HIS A 273 -12.28 -16.45 5.57
C HIS A 273 -13.35 -15.39 5.85
N GLY A 274 -14.38 -15.33 5.00
CA GLY A 274 -15.51 -14.43 5.17
C GLY A 274 -15.14 -12.94 5.08
N ILE A 275 -15.64 -12.12 5.98
CA ILE A 275 -15.40 -10.66 6.02
C ILE A 275 -13.91 -10.33 6.18
N GLN A 276 -13.14 -11.21 6.82
CA GLN A 276 -11.69 -11.02 7.00
C GLN A 276 -10.93 -10.97 5.66
N ARG A 277 -11.47 -11.55 4.57
CA ARG A 277 -10.90 -11.44 3.22
C ARG A 277 -10.83 -10.00 2.70
N LEU A 278 -11.69 -9.11 3.17
CA LEU A 278 -11.68 -7.70 2.77
C LEU A 278 -10.41 -6.98 3.23
N PHE A 279 -9.77 -7.50 4.27
CA PHE A 279 -8.57 -6.94 4.91
C PHE A 279 -7.27 -7.66 4.51
N LEU A 280 -7.32 -8.55 3.49
CA LEU A 280 -6.13 -9.16 2.93
C LEU A 280 -5.44 -8.22 1.95
N SER A 281 -4.14 -8.05 2.09
CA SER A 281 -3.28 -7.32 1.14
C SER A 281 -3.06 -8.10 -0.15
N HIS A 282 -3.11 -9.44 -0.09
CA HIS A 282 -2.93 -10.35 -1.23
C HIS A 282 -4.19 -11.15 -1.49
N PRO A 283 -4.50 -11.48 -2.77
CA PRO A 283 -5.55 -12.43 -3.09
C PRO A 283 -5.17 -13.84 -2.59
N PRO A 284 -6.17 -14.71 -2.34
CA PRO A 284 -5.89 -16.12 -2.08
C PRO A 284 -5.06 -16.74 -3.22
N ILE A 285 -4.07 -17.55 -2.85
CA ILE A 285 -3.15 -18.16 -3.83
C ILE A 285 -3.87 -18.94 -4.93
N PRO A 286 -4.95 -19.71 -4.65
CA PRO A 286 -5.70 -20.36 -5.72
C PRO A 286 -6.32 -19.41 -6.76
N GLU A 287 -6.67 -18.19 -6.36
CA GLU A 287 -7.17 -17.15 -7.27
C GLU A 287 -6.04 -16.58 -8.14
N ARG A 288 -4.85 -16.38 -7.56
CA ARG A 288 -3.64 -15.93 -8.28
C ARG A 288 -3.17 -16.96 -9.34
N ILE A 289 -3.22 -18.25 -9.00
CA ILE A 289 -2.84 -19.33 -9.92
C ILE A 289 -3.80 -19.46 -11.11
N LYS A 290 -5.08 -19.09 -10.92
CA LYS A 290 -6.10 -19.16 -11.98
C LYS A 290 -6.08 -17.97 -12.93
N ALA A 291 -5.58 -16.84 -12.50
CA ALA A 291 -5.52 -15.60 -13.27
C ALA A 291 -4.39 -15.63 -14.29
#